data_f174b9d670111d3f9e2d7ed4b09b1afc
#
_entry.id   f174b9d670111d3f9e2d7ed4b09b1afc
#
_cell.length_a   1.000
_cell.length_b   1.000
_cell.length_c   1.000
_cell.angle_alpha   90.00
_cell.angle_beta   90.00
_cell.angle_gamma   90.00
#
_symmetry.space_group_name_H-M   'P 1'
#
loop_
_entity.id
_entity.type
_entity.pdbx_description
1 polymer ?
#
loop_
_entity_poly.entity_id
_entity_poly.type
_entity_poly.pdbx_seq_one_letter_code
_entity_poly.pdbx_strand_id
1 'polypeptide(L)'
;PGSHGSTFGGNPLGCAAAIATIDEIQTKHLCERALTLGNKIVNQLKEELLDASYVKEVRGKGLMIGIEMTSPCPEIVPLAKAKGLLLNVTAEKVIRLLPSLAMSDQECDFLIDAVVQIIRLYAADDRSKPRSHQ
;
A
#
# COMPACT_ATOMS: atom_id res chain seq x y z
N PRO A 1 20.10 25.45 -16.33
CA PRO A 1 21.46 25.06 -15.94
C PRO A 1 21.61 25.18 -14.42
N GLY A 2 22.26 24.18 -13.76
CA GLY A 2 22.57 24.23 -12.33
C GLY A 2 21.48 23.77 -11.37
N SER A 3 20.31 23.31 -11.85
CA SER A 3 19.22 22.84 -10.99
C SER A 3 19.42 21.41 -10.46
N HIS A 4 20.23 20.61 -11.14
CA HIS A 4 20.53 19.23 -10.74
C HIS A 4 22.01 18.92 -10.93
N GLY A 5 22.59 18.23 -9.93
CA GLY A 5 23.95 17.72 -9.98
C GLY A 5 24.06 16.48 -9.08
N SER A 6 24.93 15.54 -9.48
CA SER A 6 25.20 14.34 -8.69
C SER A 6 26.65 13.94 -8.83
N THR A 7 27.34 13.81 -7.69
CA THR A 7 28.73 13.35 -7.65
C THR A 7 28.87 11.89 -8.13
N PHE A 8 27.86 11.05 -7.86
CA PHE A 8 27.86 9.62 -8.19
C PHE A 8 27.00 9.27 -9.41
N GLY A 9 26.35 10.27 -10.04
CA GLY A 9 25.56 10.06 -11.25
C GLY A 9 26.41 9.51 -12.39
N GLY A 10 25.91 8.51 -13.11
CA GLY A 10 26.60 7.86 -14.22
C GLY A 10 27.68 6.86 -13.80
N ASN A 11 27.82 6.51 -12.52
CA ASN A 11 28.77 5.45 -12.13
C ASN A 11 28.38 4.10 -12.75
N PRO A 12 29.35 3.23 -13.10
CA PRO A 12 29.09 1.98 -13.84
C PRO A 12 28.13 1.02 -13.11
N LEU A 13 28.25 0.89 -11.79
CA LEU A 13 27.38 0.01 -11.00
C LEU A 13 25.93 0.49 -11.00
N GLY A 14 25.72 1.80 -10.78
CA GLY A 14 24.38 2.40 -10.83
C GLY A 14 23.75 2.31 -12.23
N CYS A 15 24.54 2.50 -13.28
CA CYS A 15 24.05 2.33 -14.65
C CYS A 15 23.69 0.88 -14.97
N ALA A 16 24.49 -0.10 -14.55
CA ALA A 16 24.18 -1.52 -14.73
C ALA A 16 22.89 -1.92 -13.99
N ALA A 17 22.71 -1.47 -12.75
CA ALA A 17 21.49 -1.73 -11.99
C ALA A 17 20.26 -1.06 -12.63
N ALA A 18 20.39 0.16 -13.14
CA ALA A 18 19.31 0.86 -13.82
C ALA A 18 18.88 0.15 -15.11
N ILE A 19 19.84 -0.29 -15.93
CA ILE A 19 19.57 -1.04 -17.16
C ILE A 19 18.83 -2.33 -16.83
N ALA A 20 19.34 -3.13 -15.89
CA ALA A 20 18.71 -4.39 -15.47
C ALA A 20 17.27 -4.17 -14.95
N THR A 21 17.03 -3.09 -14.23
CA THR A 21 15.69 -2.75 -13.72
C THR A 21 14.74 -2.38 -14.88
N ILE A 22 15.20 -1.59 -15.83
CA ILE A 22 14.39 -1.20 -17.01
C ILE A 22 14.05 -2.43 -17.86
N ASP A 23 15.05 -3.29 -18.11
CA ASP A 23 14.85 -4.53 -18.88
C ASP A 23 13.83 -5.45 -18.19
N GLU A 24 13.88 -5.59 -16.87
CA GLU A 24 12.92 -6.37 -16.09
C GLU A 24 11.50 -5.80 -16.20
N ILE A 25 11.34 -4.48 -16.07
CA ILE A 25 10.05 -3.80 -16.20
C ILE A 25 9.45 -4.02 -17.61
N GLN A 26 10.27 -3.90 -18.64
CA GLN A 26 9.82 -4.04 -20.02
C GLN A 26 9.52 -5.50 -20.40
N THR A 27 10.43 -6.42 -20.10
CA THR A 27 10.31 -7.84 -20.47
C THR A 27 9.15 -8.54 -19.77
N LYS A 28 8.87 -8.16 -18.52
CA LYS A 28 7.77 -8.73 -17.73
C LYS A 28 6.49 -7.91 -17.77
N HIS A 29 6.43 -6.89 -18.60
CA HIS A 29 5.24 -6.02 -18.74
C HIS A 29 4.72 -5.51 -17.38
N LEU A 30 5.64 -5.09 -16.49
CA LEU A 30 5.28 -4.77 -15.12
C LEU A 30 4.38 -3.53 -14.99
N CYS A 31 4.35 -2.63 -15.95
CA CYS A 31 3.43 -1.50 -15.97
C CYS A 31 1.98 -1.95 -16.16
N GLU A 32 1.72 -2.83 -17.12
CA GLU A 32 0.39 -3.41 -17.37
C GLU A 32 -0.04 -4.30 -16.19
N ARG A 33 0.91 -5.06 -15.64
CA ARG A 33 0.65 -5.86 -14.45
C ARG A 33 0.28 -4.99 -13.25
N ALA A 34 1.00 -3.89 -13.02
CA ALA A 34 0.68 -2.96 -11.93
C ALA A 34 -0.73 -2.38 -12.05
N LEU A 35 -1.16 -2.08 -13.29
CA LEU A 35 -2.52 -1.59 -13.55
C LEU A 35 -3.56 -2.67 -13.23
N THR A 36 -3.35 -3.89 -13.72
CA THR A 36 -4.27 -5.01 -13.53
C THR A 36 -4.39 -5.40 -12.05
N LEU A 37 -3.28 -5.60 -11.36
CA LEU A 37 -3.27 -5.93 -9.94
C LEU A 37 -3.81 -4.79 -9.08
N GLY A 38 -3.43 -3.55 -9.38
CA GLY A 38 -3.92 -2.40 -8.65
C GLY A 38 -5.43 -2.26 -8.72
N ASN A 39 -6.02 -2.47 -9.89
CA ASN A 39 -7.48 -2.48 -10.07
C ASN A 39 -8.12 -3.64 -9.29
N LYS A 40 -7.54 -4.85 -9.33
CA LYS A 40 -7.99 -5.99 -8.53
C LYS A 40 -8.03 -5.65 -7.04
N ILE A 41 -6.91 -5.16 -6.50
CA ILE A 41 -6.79 -4.81 -5.07
C ILE A 41 -7.82 -3.75 -4.67
N VAL A 42 -7.91 -2.65 -5.43
CA VAL A 42 -8.85 -1.56 -5.13
C VAL A 42 -10.29 -2.03 -5.15
N ASN A 43 -10.68 -2.83 -6.14
CA ASN A 43 -12.05 -3.31 -6.28
C ASN A 43 -12.41 -4.30 -5.15
N GLN A 44 -11.54 -5.26 -4.85
CA GLN A 44 -11.78 -6.21 -3.77
C GLN A 44 -11.79 -5.53 -2.39
N LEU A 45 -10.88 -4.59 -2.13
CA LEU A 45 -10.91 -3.82 -0.89
C LEU A 45 -12.18 -2.97 -0.75
N LYS A 46 -12.71 -2.40 -1.85
CA LYS A 46 -13.99 -1.68 -1.84
C LYS A 46 -15.16 -2.60 -1.53
N GLU A 47 -15.17 -3.80 -2.10
CA GLU A 47 -16.21 -4.81 -1.88
C GLU A 47 -16.18 -5.31 -0.44
N GLU A 48 -15.02 -5.75 0.04
CA GLU A 48 -14.81 -6.31 1.38
C GLU A 48 -15.03 -5.29 2.52
N LEU A 49 -14.85 -4.00 2.24
CA LEU A 49 -14.99 -2.92 3.22
C LEU A 49 -16.24 -2.06 2.99
N LEU A 50 -17.18 -2.51 2.15
CA LEU A 50 -18.38 -1.76 1.79
C LEU A 50 -19.25 -1.41 3.01
N ASP A 51 -19.35 -2.32 3.97
CA ASP A 51 -20.10 -2.17 5.23
C ASP A 51 -19.31 -1.47 6.35
N ALA A 52 -18.04 -1.13 6.09
CA ALA A 52 -17.13 -0.59 7.07
C ALA A 52 -17.28 0.94 7.22
N SER A 53 -18.19 1.40 8.06
CA SER A 53 -18.45 2.84 8.30
C SER A 53 -17.23 3.64 8.78
N TYR A 54 -16.18 2.97 9.22
CA TYR A 54 -14.90 3.54 9.63
C TYR A 54 -13.91 3.72 8.45
N VAL A 55 -14.23 3.22 7.26
CA VAL A 55 -13.48 3.47 6.03
C VAL A 55 -14.23 4.55 5.23
N LYS A 56 -13.53 5.62 4.88
CA LYS A 56 -14.10 6.74 4.11
C LYS A 56 -13.99 6.49 2.61
N GLU A 57 -12.83 6.02 2.16
CA GLU A 57 -12.55 5.83 0.75
C GLU A 57 -11.42 4.82 0.53
N VAL A 58 -11.54 4.03 -0.54
CA VAL A 58 -10.45 3.23 -1.10
C VAL A 58 -10.17 3.75 -2.50
N ARG A 59 -8.93 4.16 -2.76
CA ARG A 59 -8.46 4.70 -4.04
C ARG A 59 -7.08 4.17 -4.41
N GLY A 60 -6.73 4.23 -5.70
CA GLY A 60 -5.41 3.82 -6.15
C GLY A 60 -5.13 4.17 -7.60
N LYS A 61 -3.85 4.18 -7.93
CA LYS A 61 -3.36 4.26 -9.31
C LYS A 61 -2.20 3.26 -9.47
N GLY A 62 -2.40 2.25 -10.30
CA GLY A 62 -1.50 1.09 -10.30
C GLY A 62 -1.41 0.51 -8.89
N LEU A 63 -0.21 0.19 -8.43
CA LEU A 63 0.04 -0.35 -7.08
C LEU A 63 0.23 0.72 -5.99
N MET A 64 0.01 2.00 -6.28
CA MET A 64 -0.07 3.02 -5.25
C MET A 64 -1.50 3.10 -4.75
N ILE A 65 -1.78 2.54 -3.57
CA ILE A 65 -3.13 2.37 -3.03
C ILE A 65 -3.23 3.07 -1.68
N GLY A 66 -4.34 3.77 -1.46
CA GLY A 66 -4.68 4.43 -0.22
C GLY A 66 -6.06 4.02 0.29
N ILE A 67 -6.15 3.70 1.58
CA ILE A 67 -7.40 3.46 2.28
C ILE A 67 -7.53 4.57 3.32
N GLU A 68 -8.46 5.50 3.09
CA GLU A 68 -8.70 6.61 4.01
C GLU A 68 -9.69 6.18 5.10
N MET A 69 -9.24 6.27 6.35
CA MET A 69 -10.07 6.02 7.52
C MET A 69 -10.83 7.29 7.92
N THR A 70 -11.94 7.14 8.63
CA THR A 70 -12.72 8.28 9.16
C THR A 70 -12.03 8.98 10.33
N SER A 71 -11.13 8.29 11.04
CA SER A 71 -10.36 8.79 12.19
C SER A 71 -8.87 8.47 12.05
N PRO A 72 -7.97 9.15 12.78
CA PRO A 72 -6.56 8.78 12.85
C PRO A 72 -6.37 7.33 13.24
N CYS A 73 -5.40 6.64 12.61
CA CYS A 73 -5.21 5.19 12.78
C CYS A 73 -3.72 4.77 12.84
N PRO A 74 -2.85 5.47 13.59
CA PRO A 74 -1.43 5.14 13.64
C PRO A 74 -1.15 3.73 14.20
N GLU A 75 -2.03 3.21 15.05
CA GLU A 75 -1.92 1.89 15.69
C GLU A 75 -2.08 0.73 14.69
N ILE A 76 -2.58 0.99 13.50
CA ILE A 76 -2.66 -0.01 12.42
C ILE A 76 -1.26 -0.51 12.00
N VAL A 77 -0.23 0.34 12.09
CA VAL A 77 1.14 -0.02 11.69
C VAL A 77 1.71 -1.18 12.54
N PRO A 78 1.72 -1.11 13.89
CA PRO A 78 2.18 -2.25 14.69
C PRO A 78 1.28 -3.49 14.53
N LEU A 79 -0.03 -3.35 14.32
CA LEU A 79 -0.92 -4.47 14.06
C LEU A 79 -0.57 -5.18 12.74
N ALA A 80 -0.31 -4.41 11.68
CA ALA A 80 0.13 -4.93 10.40
C ALA A 80 1.46 -5.68 10.51
N LYS A 81 2.44 -5.10 11.20
CA LYS A 81 3.73 -5.73 11.45
C LYS A 81 3.59 -7.07 12.17
N ALA A 82 2.71 -7.16 13.17
CA ALA A 82 2.43 -8.40 13.89
C ALA A 82 1.81 -9.49 13.00
N LYS A 83 1.16 -9.09 11.89
CA LYS A 83 0.59 -9.99 10.87
C LYS A 83 1.56 -10.24 9.69
N GLY A 84 2.82 -9.80 9.78
CA GLY A 84 3.81 -9.97 8.72
C GLY A 84 3.67 -8.99 7.56
N LEU A 85 2.89 -7.92 7.71
CA LEU A 85 2.64 -6.93 6.68
C LEU A 85 3.37 -5.62 6.97
N LEU A 86 4.10 -5.09 5.98
CA LEU A 86 4.70 -3.77 6.05
C LEU A 86 3.83 -2.76 5.31
N LEU A 87 3.28 -1.82 6.04
CA LEU A 87 2.52 -0.69 5.51
C LEU A 87 2.84 0.57 6.31
N ASN A 88 2.38 1.70 5.84
CA ASN A 88 2.47 2.93 6.62
C ASN A 88 1.15 3.70 6.59
N VAL A 89 0.99 4.61 7.55
CA VAL A 89 -0.11 5.56 7.64
C VAL A 89 0.42 6.95 7.31
N THR A 90 -0.22 7.62 6.37
CA THR A 90 0.08 9.00 5.96
C THR A 90 -1.08 9.93 6.30
N ALA A 91 -0.80 11.21 6.50
CA ALA A 91 -1.83 12.17 6.90
C ALA A 91 -2.69 11.65 8.07
N GLU A 92 -2.06 10.96 9.02
CA GLU A 92 -2.63 10.36 10.24
C GLU A 92 -3.70 9.28 10.01
N LYS A 93 -4.40 9.27 8.89
CA LYS A 93 -5.58 8.44 8.63
C LYS A 93 -5.61 7.70 7.28
N VAL A 94 -4.57 7.79 6.48
CA VAL A 94 -4.51 7.10 5.19
C VAL A 94 -3.53 5.94 5.27
N ILE A 95 -4.04 4.72 5.25
CA ILE A 95 -3.25 3.51 5.12
C ILE A 95 -2.74 3.47 3.68
N ARG A 96 -1.42 3.49 3.51
CA ARG A 96 -0.78 3.44 2.19
C ARG A 96 -0.17 2.08 1.94
N LEU A 97 -0.52 1.49 0.80
CA LEU A 97 0.06 0.25 0.30
C LEU A 97 0.90 0.56 -0.95
N LEU A 98 2.11 0.02 -0.99
CA LEU A 98 3.04 0.11 -2.12
C LEU A 98 3.69 -1.27 -2.32
N PRO A 99 2.92 -2.27 -2.76
CA PRO A 99 3.46 -3.59 -2.99
C PRO A 99 4.45 -3.61 -4.18
N SER A 100 5.27 -4.67 -4.23
CA SER A 100 6.24 -4.86 -5.31
C SER A 100 5.55 -5.00 -6.67
N LEU A 101 6.16 -4.43 -7.73
CA LEU A 101 5.73 -4.65 -9.11
C LEU A 101 5.79 -6.14 -9.51
N ALA A 102 6.70 -6.91 -8.90
CA ALA A 102 6.89 -8.33 -9.16
C ALA A 102 6.03 -9.24 -8.26
N MET A 103 5.06 -8.66 -7.51
CA MET A 103 4.19 -9.42 -6.63
C MET A 103 3.39 -10.49 -7.40
N SER A 104 3.33 -11.70 -6.87
CA SER A 104 2.53 -12.79 -7.41
C SER A 104 1.03 -12.60 -7.10
N ASP A 105 0.16 -13.36 -7.79
CA ASP A 105 -1.28 -13.33 -7.52
C ASP A 105 -1.62 -13.85 -6.12
N GLN A 106 -0.88 -14.86 -5.63
CA GLN A 106 -1.05 -15.39 -4.27
C GLN A 106 -0.68 -14.36 -3.20
N GLU A 107 0.42 -13.64 -3.40
CA GLU A 107 0.82 -12.55 -2.49
C GLU A 107 -0.19 -11.40 -2.53
N CYS A 108 -0.78 -11.14 -3.71
CA CYS A 108 -1.85 -10.15 -3.85
C CYS A 108 -3.09 -10.54 -3.05
N ASP A 109 -3.53 -11.78 -3.14
CA ASP A 109 -4.69 -12.29 -2.38
C ASP A 109 -4.40 -12.24 -0.88
N PHE A 110 -3.23 -12.69 -0.45
CA PHE A 110 -2.78 -12.57 0.94
C PHE A 110 -2.78 -11.11 1.44
N LEU A 111 -2.29 -10.18 0.62
CA LEU A 111 -2.27 -8.74 0.97
C LEU A 111 -3.69 -8.23 1.24
N ILE A 112 -4.64 -8.54 0.36
CA ILE A 112 -6.03 -8.10 0.47
C ILE A 112 -6.65 -8.64 1.76
N ASP A 113 -6.55 -9.95 1.98
CA ASP A 113 -7.11 -10.64 3.16
C ASP A 113 -6.52 -10.08 4.46
N ALA A 114 -5.19 -9.92 4.50
CA ALA A 114 -4.49 -9.41 5.66
C ALA A 114 -4.90 -7.97 5.98
N VAL A 115 -4.99 -7.10 4.97
CA VAL A 115 -5.40 -5.70 5.14
C VAL A 115 -6.83 -5.60 5.66
N VAL A 116 -7.77 -6.36 5.09
CA VAL A 116 -9.17 -6.39 5.53
C VAL A 116 -9.25 -6.85 7.00
N GLN A 117 -8.55 -7.93 7.37
CA GLN A 117 -8.52 -8.43 8.75
C GLN A 117 -7.95 -7.40 9.72
N ILE A 118 -6.84 -6.74 9.36
CA ILE A 118 -6.19 -5.73 10.20
C ILE A 118 -7.14 -4.55 10.45
N ILE A 119 -7.79 -4.05 9.40
CA ILE A 119 -8.73 -2.93 9.49
C ILE A 119 -9.94 -3.30 10.37
N ARG A 120 -10.50 -4.48 10.21
CA ARG A 120 -11.63 -4.97 11.02
C ARG A 120 -11.25 -5.16 12.48
N LEU A 121 -10.06 -5.72 12.77
CA LEU A 121 -9.53 -5.86 14.13
C LEU A 121 -9.31 -4.50 14.80
N TYR A 122 -8.69 -3.57 14.09
CA TYR A 122 -8.48 -2.20 14.58
C TYR A 122 -9.79 -1.52 14.96
N ALA A 123 -10.80 -1.60 14.09
CA ALA A 123 -12.10 -1.00 14.34
C ALA A 123 -12.87 -1.65 15.51
N ALA A 124 -12.68 -2.94 15.75
CA ALA A 124 -13.26 -3.63 16.89
C ALA A 124 -12.63 -3.16 18.22
N ASP A 125 -11.30 -2.98 18.25
CA ASP A 125 -10.57 -2.48 19.42
C ASP A 125 -10.91 -1.00 19.72
N ASP A 126 -10.99 -0.16 18.67
CA ASP A 126 -11.33 1.27 18.83
C ASP A 126 -12.75 1.48 19.40
N ARG A 127 -13.71 0.62 19.02
CA ARG A 127 -15.07 0.66 19.60
C ARG A 127 -15.13 0.24 21.06
N SER A 128 -14.16 -0.53 21.53
CA SER A 128 -14.08 -0.99 22.92
C SER A 128 -13.45 0.04 23.86
N LYS A 129 -12.76 1.06 23.34
CA LYS A 129 -12.15 2.12 24.13
C LYS A 129 -13.20 3.17 24.53
N PRO A 130 -13.33 3.52 25.82
CA PRO A 130 -14.23 4.59 26.24
C PRO A 130 -13.79 5.89 25.59
N ARG A 131 -14.70 6.54 24.85
CA ARG A 131 -14.46 7.87 24.28
C ARG A 131 -14.24 8.84 25.43
N SER A 132 -13.00 9.24 25.65
CA SER A 132 -12.69 10.36 26.54
C SER A 132 -13.29 11.63 25.92
N HIS A 133 -14.39 12.07 26.46
CA HIS A 133 -14.95 13.39 26.16
C HIS A 133 -13.94 14.45 26.61
N GLN A 134 -13.33 15.15 25.65
CA GLN A 134 -12.77 16.47 25.86
C GLN A 134 -13.76 17.50 25.35
#